data_fe0295a99bd256fd958626b7b9ebd815
#
_entry.id   fe0295a99bd256fd958626b7b9ebd815
#
_cell.length_a   1.000
_cell.length_b   1.000
_cell.length_c   1.000
_cell.angle_alpha   90.00
_cell.angle_beta   90.00
_cell.angle_gamma   90.00
#
_symmetry.space_group_name_H-M   'P 1'
#
loop_
_entity.id
_entity.type
_entity.pdbx_description
1 polymer ?
#
loop_
_entity_poly.entity_id
_entity_poly.type
_entity_poly.pdbx_seq_one_letter_code
_entity_poly.pdbx_strand_id
1 'polypeptide(L)'
;MVKVAVLVSGGGTNLQALIDEFNLGTINGEIKLVISNRKNAYGLVRAQKAGIKNMCIKDQDELLKTLKEEGIELIVLAGYLAIISDELIKEYENRIINIHPSLIPSFCGMGYYGLHVHEAAFKRGVKVSGATVHFVSGTVDGGPIIIQKSIDVSNAKSPEEMQQIVLTVEHQILKEAVRLYCDNKLEVVGERVNIKWEEL
;
A
#
# COMPACT_ATOMS: atom_id res chain seq x y z
N MET A 1 -11.17 13.75 10.73
CA MET A 1 -10.36 13.42 9.50
C MET A 1 -9.19 12.56 9.91
N VAL A 2 -9.02 11.40 9.27
CA VAL A 2 -7.94 10.46 9.59
C VAL A 2 -6.60 11.00 9.08
N LYS A 3 -5.58 11.00 9.93
CA LYS A 3 -4.21 11.40 9.56
C LYS A 3 -3.43 10.22 9.01
N VAL A 4 -3.08 10.29 7.74
CA VAL A 4 -2.43 9.20 7.00
C VAL A 4 -0.95 9.50 6.78
N ALA A 5 -0.08 8.52 7.05
CA ALA A 5 1.29 8.51 6.56
C ALA A 5 1.41 7.53 5.39
N VAL A 6 2.10 7.94 4.32
CA VAL A 6 2.38 7.06 3.18
C VAL A 6 3.88 6.79 3.12
N LEU A 7 4.26 5.50 3.15
CA LEU A 7 5.64 5.05 3.09
C LEU A 7 5.97 4.55 1.68
N VAL A 8 7.10 5.01 1.14
CA VAL A 8 7.53 4.71 -0.23
C VAL A 8 9.03 4.39 -0.29
N SER A 9 9.47 3.62 -1.30
CA SER A 9 10.92 3.37 -1.54
C SER A 9 11.38 3.76 -2.95
N GLY A 10 10.47 4.12 -3.84
CA GLY A 10 10.77 4.32 -5.26
C GLY A 10 9.96 5.42 -5.93
N GLY A 11 9.41 5.14 -7.11
CA GLY A 11 8.73 6.08 -8.00
C GLY A 11 7.47 6.74 -7.42
N GLY A 12 6.76 6.05 -6.50
CA GLY A 12 5.60 6.60 -5.80
C GLY A 12 4.36 6.80 -6.67
N THR A 13 4.09 5.91 -7.63
CA THR A 13 2.89 6.01 -8.48
C THR A 13 1.61 5.74 -7.69
N ASN A 14 1.64 4.77 -6.78
CA ASN A 14 0.55 4.52 -5.82
C ASN A 14 0.35 5.71 -4.86
N LEU A 15 1.43 6.36 -4.41
CA LEU A 15 1.34 7.61 -3.64
C LEU A 15 0.67 8.71 -4.46
N GLN A 16 1.02 8.87 -5.75
CA GLN A 16 0.38 9.88 -6.60
C GLN A 16 -1.11 9.63 -6.72
N ALA A 17 -1.51 8.38 -6.97
CA ALA A 17 -2.93 8.03 -7.03
C ALA A 17 -3.70 8.38 -5.74
N LEU A 18 -3.06 8.20 -4.57
CA LEU A 18 -3.64 8.63 -3.30
C LEU A 18 -3.70 10.16 -3.19
N ILE A 19 -2.62 10.88 -3.52
CA ILE A 19 -2.60 12.35 -3.48
C ILE A 19 -3.75 12.92 -4.33
N ASP A 20 -3.92 12.40 -5.53
CA ASP A 20 -4.96 12.87 -6.45
C ASP A 20 -6.37 12.63 -5.86
N GLU A 21 -6.59 11.47 -5.23
CA GLU A 21 -7.87 11.11 -4.62
C GLU A 21 -8.19 11.94 -3.37
N PHE A 22 -7.20 12.19 -2.50
CA PHE A 22 -7.35 13.06 -1.34
C PHE A 22 -7.66 14.51 -1.76
N ASN A 23 -7.04 15.01 -2.83
CA ASN A 23 -7.29 16.34 -3.37
C ASN A 23 -8.72 16.49 -3.94
N LEU A 24 -9.34 15.40 -4.40
CA LEU A 24 -10.74 15.39 -4.82
C LEU A 24 -11.72 15.45 -3.63
N GLY A 25 -11.24 15.29 -2.40
CA GLY A 25 -12.08 15.29 -1.20
C GLY A 25 -12.97 14.06 -1.03
N THR A 26 -12.67 12.97 -1.73
CA THR A 26 -13.45 11.71 -1.71
C THR A 26 -13.08 10.81 -0.53
N ILE A 27 -11.98 11.09 0.16
CA ILE A 27 -11.49 10.34 1.33
C ILE A 27 -11.59 11.23 2.56
N ASN A 28 -12.23 10.76 3.62
CA ASN A 28 -12.36 11.46 4.92
C ASN A 28 -11.06 11.41 5.73
N GLY A 29 -10.01 12.03 5.21
CA GLY A 29 -8.67 12.02 5.79
C GLY A 29 -7.75 13.06 5.17
N GLU A 30 -6.49 13.06 5.59
CA GLU A 30 -5.41 13.85 4.99
C GLU A 30 -4.12 13.04 4.93
N ILE A 31 -3.34 13.19 3.86
CA ILE A 31 -1.96 12.70 3.84
C ILE A 31 -1.10 13.71 4.60
N LYS A 32 -0.88 13.42 5.87
CA LYS A 32 -0.12 14.29 6.78
C LYS A 32 1.38 14.23 6.52
N LEU A 33 1.88 13.04 6.12
CA LEU A 33 3.30 12.74 6.05
C LEU A 33 3.61 11.70 4.97
N VAL A 34 4.70 11.92 4.24
CA VAL A 34 5.28 10.92 3.34
C VAL A 34 6.70 10.60 3.83
N ILE A 35 6.99 9.31 4.04
CA ILE A 35 8.30 8.85 4.49
C ILE A 35 8.90 7.90 3.47
N SER A 36 10.21 8.00 3.27
CA SER A 36 10.96 7.02 2.49
C SER A 36 12.18 6.53 3.27
N ASN A 37 12.50 5.25 3.10
CA ASN A 37 13.78 4.69 3.56
C ASN A 37 14.95 5.02 2.60
N ARG A 38 14.69 5.73 1.48
CA ARG A 38 15.68 6.09 0.45
C ARG A 38 15.61 7.59 0.15
N LYS A 39 16.75 8.28 0.29
CA LYS A 39 16.84 9.74 0.07
C LYS A 39 16.48 10.17 -1.36
N ASN A 40 16.73 9.30 -2.34
CA ASN A 40 16.50 9.56 -3.76
C ASN A 40 15.18 8.99 -4.28
N ALA A 41 14.27 8.56 -3.41
CA ALA A 41 12.95 8.10 -3.81
C ALA A 41 12.16 9.24 -4.47
N TYR A 42 11.68 9.03 -5.70
CA TYR A 42 10.90 10.04 -6.42
C TYR A 42 9.55 10.33 -5.75
N GLY A 43 9.05 9.40 -4.93
CA GLY A 43 7.88 9.64 -4.08
C GLY A 43 8.02 10.84 -3.15
N LEU A 44 9.24 11.14 -2.64
CA LEU A 44 9.48 12.36 -1.85
C LEU A 44 9.32 13.63 -2.69
N VAL A 45 9.75 13.60 -3.95
CA VAL A 45 9.55 14.72 -4.90
C VAL A 45 8.07 14.94 -5.19
N ARG A 46 7.27 13.87 -5.31
CA ARG A 46 5.81 13.97 -5.49
C ARG A 46 5.15 14.62 -4.27
N ALA A 47 5.51 14.19 -3.07
CA ALA A 47 5.02 14.76 -1.82
C ALA A 47 5.37 16.25 -1.71
N GLN A 48 6.61 16.63 -2.03
CA GLN A 48 7.05 18.03 -2.04
C GLN A 48 6.24 18.88 -3.01
N LYS A 49 6.01 18.40 -4.23
CA LYS A 49 5.19 19.09 -5.24
C LYS A 49 3.74 19.27 -4.81
N ALA A 50 3.22 18.34 -4.02
CA ALA A 50 1.88 18.39 -3.45
C ALA A 50 1.79 19.20 -2.14
N GLY A 51 2.89 19.79 -1.66
CA GLY A 51 2.94 20.54 -0.40
C GLY A 51 2.83 19.67 0.85
N ILE A 52 3.06 18.36 0.72
CA ILE A 52 2.97 17.41 1.83
C ILE A 52 4.32 17.31 2.53
N LYS A 53 4.31 17.34 3.87
CA LYS A 53 5.50 17.11 4.70
C LYS A 53 6.13 15.76 4.33
N ASN A 54 7.45 15.76 4.09
CA ASN A 54 8.11 14.53 3.69
C ASN A 54 9.53 14.46 4.25
N MET A 55 10.00 13.24 4.47
CA MET A 55 11.33 12.99 5.03
C MET A 55 11.86 11.61 4.66
N CYS A 56 13.17 11.42 4.86
CA CYS A 56 13.82 10.13 4.70
C CYS A 56 14.21 9.60 6.08
N ILE A 57 13.61 8.50 6.49
CA ILE A 57 13.89 7.80 7.75
C ILE A 57 14.21 6.34 7.40
N LYS A 58 15.34 5.83 7.93
CA LYS A 58 15.75 4.43 7.74
C LYS A 58 15.62 3.61 9.01
N ASP A 59 15.82 4.26 10.14
CA ASP A 59 15.76 3.65 11.46
C ASP A 59 14.30 3.43 11.87
N GLN A 60 13.99 2.23 12.37
CA GLN A 60 12.61 1.85 12.69
C GLN A 60 12.10 2.50 13.98
N ASP A 61 13.00 2.76 14.95
CA ASP A 61 12.62 3.43 16.20
C ASP A 61 12.33 4.91 15.92
N GLU A 62 13.16 5.56 15.09
CA GLU A 62 12.93 6.93 14.62
C GLU A 62 11.62 7.01 13.82
N LEU A 63 11.33 6.00 12.97
CA LEU A 63 10.09 5.93 12.21
C LEU A 63 8.89 5.86 13.16
N LEU A 64 8.88 4.92 14.10
CA LEU A 64 7.80 4.76 15.07
C LEU A 64 7.58 6.05 15.89
N LYS A 65 8.67 6.64 16.41
CA LYS A 65 8.63 7.89 17.16
C LYS A 65 7.99 9.02 16.34
N THR A 66 8.45 9.20 15.10
CA THR A 66 7.96 10.25 14.20
C THR A 66 6.46 10.08 13.91
N LEU A 67 6.02 8.86 13.61
CA LEU A 67 4.61 8.57 13.34
C LEU A 67 3.72 8.92 14.54
N LYS A 68 4.18 8.62 15.76
CA LYS A 68 3.47 8.97 17.01
C LYS A 68 3.44 10.48 17.26
N GLU A 69 4.55 11.17 17.10
CA GLU A 69 4.65 12.62 17.28
C GLU A 69 3.77 13.40 16.29
N GLU A 70 3.64 12.90 15.05
CA GLU A 70 2.76 13.47 14.03
C GLU A 70 1.27 13.08 14.22
N GLY A 71 0.99 12.21 15.18
CA GLY A 71 -0.36 11.72 15.47
C GLY A 71 -0.97 10.93 14.33
N ILE A 72 -0.16 10.13 13.63
CA ILE A 72 -0.63 9.30 12.51
C ILE A 72 -1.58 8.22 13.00
N GLU A 73 -2.68 8.05 12.29
CA GLU A 73 -3.74 7.08 12.60
C GLU A 73 -3.74 5.89 11.64
N LEU A 74 -3.32 6.12 10.38
CA LEU A 74 -3.19 5.09 9.34
C LEU A 74 -1.84 5.20 8.66
N ILE A 75 -1.18 4.07 8.45
CA ILE A 75 0.03 3.94 7.65
C ILE A 75 -0.32 3.21 6.36
N VAL A 76 0.13 3.72 5.21
CA VAL A 76 -0.03 3.06 3.91
C VAL A 76 1.35 2.78 3.32
N LEU A 77 1.65 1.49 3.11
CA LEU A 77 2.85 1.04 2.41
C LEU A 77 2.56 1.04 0.90
N ALA A 78 3.07 2.05 0.20
CA ALA A 78 2.87 2.24 -1.24
C ALA A 78 4.17 1.98 -2.00
N GLY A 79 4.58 0.71 -2.07
CA GLY A 79 5.87 0.29 -2.60
C GLY A 79 7.02 0.60 -1.63
N TYR A 80 6.81 0.39 -0.36
CA TYR A 80 7.83 0.46 0.69
C TYR A 80 8.54 -0.89 0.80
N LEU A 81 9.86 -0.91 0.59
CA LEU A 81 10.65 -2.14 0.46
C LEU A 81 11.45 -2.51 1.72
N ALA A 82 11.41 -1.69 2.76
CA ALA A 82 12.00 -2.07 4.04
C ALA A 82 11.01 -2.90 4.87
N ILE A 83 11.54 -3.81 5.65
CA ILE A 83 10.75 -4.59 6.60
C ILE A 83 10.30 -3.66 7.75
N ILE A 84 9.06 -3.74 8.11
CA ILE A 84 8.46 -3.04 9.25
C ILE A 84 8.77 -3.82 10.52
N SER A 85 9.19 -3.13 11.59
CA SER A 85 9.51 -3.78 12.86
C SER A 85 8.25 -4.33 13.57
N ASP A 86 8.45 -5.36 14.38
CA ASP A 86 7.35 -5.95 15.16
C ASP A 86 6.73 -4.95 16.14
N GLU A 87 7.55 -4.04 16.69
CA GLU A 87 7.09 -2.97 17.57
C GLU A 87 6.15 -2.01 16.85
N LEU A 88 6.48 -1.64 15.61
CA LEU A 88 5.63 -0.77 14.78
C LEU A 88 4.34 -1.48 14.39
N ILE A 89 4.42 -2.76 14.01
CA ILE A 89 3.24 -3.58 13.68
C ILE A 89 2.31 -3.68 14.90
N LYS A 90 2.85 -3.93 16.09
CA LYS A 90 2.07 -4.03 17.33
C LYS A 90 1.42 -2.68 17.71
N GLU A 91 2.15 -1.58 17.61
CA GLU A 91 1.62 -0.24 17.91
C GLU A 91 0.49 0.16 16.96
N TYR A 92 0.62 -0.21 15.69
CA TYR A 92 -0.33 0.12 14.61
C TYR A 92 -1.10 -1.12 14.14
N GLU A 93 -1.45 -2.05 15.05
CA GLU A 93 -2.23 -3.23 14.71
C GLU A 93 -3.53 -2.84 13.98
N ASN A 94 -3.79 -3.48 12.83
CA ASN A 94 -4.91 -3.16 11.94
C ASN A 94 -4.98 -1.68 11.48
N ARG A 95 -3.83 -0.99 11.49
CA ARG A 95 -3.67 0.40 11.04
C ARG A 95 -2.50 0.58 10.07
N ILE A 96 -2.00 -0.51 9.51
CA ILE A 96 -1.00 -0.50 8.44
C ILE A 96 -1.59 -1.25 7.26
N ILE A 97 -1.78 -0.57 6.14
CA ILE A 97 -2.28 -1.12 4.87
C ILE A 97 -1.12 -1.26 3.89
N ASN A 98 -1.00 -2.42 3.23
CA ASN A 98 -0.03 -2.64 2.16
C ASN A 98 -0.74 -2.96 0.85
N ILE A 99 -0.16 -2.50 -0.26
CA ILE A 99 -0.53 -2.94 -1.62
C ILE A 99 0.54 -3.90 -2.14
N HIS A 100 0.12 -5.10 -2.52
CA HIS A 100 0.98 -6.12 -3.12
C HIS A 100 0.53 -6.42 -4.55
N PRO A 101 1.45 -6.43 -5.56
CA PRO A 101 1.08 -6.51 -6.96
C PRO A 101 0.84 -7.94 -7.46
N SER A 102 0.17 -8.76 -6.66
CA SER A 102 -0.32 -10.09 -7.04
C SER A 102 -1.61 -10.45 -6.31
N LEU A 103 -2.23 -11.56 -6.72
CA LEU A 103 -3.34 -12.17 -6.01
C LEU A 103 -2.80 -13.12 -4.94
N ILE A 104 -2.61 -12.61 -3.71
CA ILE A 104 -2.17 -13.43 -2.56
C ILE A 104 -3.12 -14.65 -2.42
N PRO A 105 -2.61 -15.89 -2.22
CA PRO A 105 -1.26 -16.24 -1.81
C PRO A 105 -0.25 -16.52 -2.96
N SER A 106 -0.54 -16.19 -4.20
CA SER A 106 0.36 -16.41 -5.33
C SER A 106 1.39 -15.29 -5.42
N PHE A 107 2.66 -15.64 -5.71
CA PHE A 107 3.78 -14.68 -5.93
C PHE A 107 3.90 -13.61 -4.83
N CYS A 108 3.86 -14.04 -3.57
CA CYS A 108 3.96 -13.19 -2.40
C CYS A 108 4.96 -13.75 -1.37
N GLY A 109 5.24 -12.99 -0.32
CA GLY A 109 6.19 -13.35 0.73
C GLY A 109 7.62 -12.93 0.41
N MET A 110 8.58 -13.47 1.16
CA MET A 110 9.99 -13.09 1.07
C MET A 110 10.54 -13.25 -0.35
N GLY A 111 11.14 -12.18 -0.88
CA GLY A 111 11.72 -12.15 -2.23
C GLY A 111 10.76 -11.70 -3.35
N TYR A 112 9.46 -11.64 -3.08
CA TYR A 112 8.47 -11.14 -4.05
C TYR A 112 8.15 -9.67 -3.79
N TYR A 113 8.85 -8.78 -4.51
CA TYR A 113 8.63 -7.33 -4.44
C TYR A 113 8.95 -6.64 -5.76
N GLY A 114 8.31 -5.52 -6.04
CA GLY A 114 8.56 -4.73 -7.23
C GLY A 114 8.44 -5.55 -8.52
N LEU A 115 9.42 -5.46 -9.41
CA LEU A 115 9.41 -6.18 -10.69
C LEU A 115 9.53 -7.70 -10.53
N HIS A 116 10.16 -8.21 -9.46
CA HIS A 116 10.36 -9.66 -9.26
C HIS A 116 9.05 -10.45 -9.19
N VAL A 117 7.97 -9.83 -8.70
CA VAL A 117 6.63 -10.43 -8.72
C VAL A 117 6.18 -10.70 -10.15
N HIS A 118 6.35 -9.71 -11.03
CA HIS A 118 5.92 -9.78 -12.42
C HIS A 118 6.84 -10.67 -13.26
N GLU A 119 8.15 -10.69 -12.98
CA GLU A 119 9.10 -11.63 -13.58
C GLU A 119 8.71 -13.08 -13.31
N ALA A 120 8.38 -13.40 -12.05
CA ALA A 120 7.96 -14.74 -11.65
C ALA A 120 6.62 -15.13 -12.29
N ALA A 121 5.64 -14.23 -12.27
CA ALA A 121 4.32 -14.44 -12.88
C ALA A 121 4.41 -14.61 -14.41
N PHE A 122 5.19 -13.77 -15.08
CA PHE A 122 5.43 -13.83 -16.51
C PHE A 122 6.16 -15.13 -16.90
N LYS A 123 7.24 -15.46 -16.18
CA LYS A 123 7.97 -16.74 -16.38
C LYS A 123 7.08 -17.96 -16.20
N ARG A 124 6.14 -17.91 -15.24
CA ARG A 124 5.16 -18.99 -15.01
C ARG A 124 4.12 -19.08 -16.12
N GLY A 125 3.92 -18.02 -16.90
CA GLY A 125 2.96 -17.94 -18.00
C GLY A 125 1.51 -17.80 -17.53
N VAL A 126 1.27 -17.12 -16.40
CA VAL A 126 -0.10 -16.88 -15.92
C VAL A 126 -0.86 -16.00 -16.89
N LYS A 127 -2.17 -16.24 -17.01
CA LYS A 127 -3.08 -15.46 -17.87
C LYS A 127 -3.83 -14.40 -17.10
N VAL A 128 -4.00 -14.61 -15.80
CA VAL A 128 -4.65 -13.68 -14.88
C VAL A 128 -3.70 -13.39 -13.75
N SER A 129 -3.50 -12.10 -13.47
CA SER A 129 -2.81 -11.57 -12.30
C SER A 129 -3.73 -10.58 -11.60
N GLY A 130 -3.19 -9.69 -10.79
CA GLY A 130 -3.96 -8.69 -10.07
C GLY A 130 -3.17 -8.07 -8.95
N ALA A 131 -3.89 -7.46 -8.01
CA ALA A 131 -3.31 -6.87 -6.83
C ALA A 131 -4.14 -7.18 -5.59
N THR A 132 -3.48 -7.12 -4.42
CA THR A 132 -4.08 -7.34 -3.12
C THR A 132 -3.75 -6.18 -2.19
N VAL A 133 -4.77 -5.59 -1.57
CA VAL A 133 -4.62 -4.69 -0.43
C VAL A 133 -4.95 -5.48 0.82
N HIS A 134 -4.06 -5.44 1.80
CA HIS A 134 -4.21 -6.17 3.05
C HIS A 134 -3.66 -5.37 4.24
N PHE A 135 -4.09 -5.70 5.44
CA PHE A 135 -3.43 -5.23 6.65
C PHE A 135 -2.08 -5.92 6.83
N VAL A 136 -1.10 -5.20 7.36
CA VAL A 136 0.22 -5.76 7.66
C VAL A 136 0.16 -6.53 8.97
N SER A 137 0.79 -7.69 8.98
CA SER A 137 0.99 -8.55 10.16
C SER A 137 2.47 -8.92 10.31
N GLY A 138 2.82 -9.68 11.33
CA GLY A 138 4.17 -10.20 11.53
C GLY A 138 4.67 -11.15 10.44
N THR A 139 3.77 -11.64 9.57
CA THR A 139 4.13 -12.44 8.40
C THR A 139 4.09 -11.57 7.15
N VAL A 140 5.17 -11.58 6.36
CA VAL A 140 5.25 -10.82 5.10
C VAL A 140 4.11 -11.26 4.17
N ASP A 141 3.32 -10.28 3.72
CA ASP A 141 2.13 -10.45 2.88
C ASP A 141 1.06 -11.40 3.45
N GLY A 142 1.10 -11.69 4.76
CA GLY A 142 0.26 -12.69 5.42
C GLY A 142 -0.92 -12.13 6.23
N GLY A 143 -1.11 -10.82 6.26
CA GLY A 143 -2.18 -10.19 7.04
C GLY A 143 -3.56 -10.23 6.37
N PRO A 144 -4.63 -9.85 7.10
CA PRO A 144 -6.01 -9.91 6.61
C PRO A 144 -6.23 -9.11 5.34
N ILE A 145 -6.80 -9.75 4.32
CA ILE A 145 -7.04 -9.16 3.00
C ILE A 145 -8.26 -8.23 3.06
N ILE A 146 -8.08 -7.00 2.57
CA ILE A 146 -9.14 -5.99 2.48
C ILE A 146 -9.83 -6.08 1.12
N ILE A 147 -9.05 -5.95 0.02
CA ILE A 147 -9.55 -6.00 -1.35
C ILE A 147 -8.57 -6.78 -2.22
N GLN A 148 -9.11 -7.62 -3.08
CA GLN A 148 -8.37 -8.22 -4.20
C GLN A 148 -9.09 -7.94 -5.49
N LYS A 149 -8.32 -7.66 -6.56
CA LYS A 149 -8.88 -7.48 -7.90
C LYS A 149 -7.97 -8.12 -8.94
N SER A 150 -8.58 -8.93 -9.79
CA SER A 150 -7.90 -9.60 -10.89
C SER A 150 -7.89 -8.77 -12.17
N ILE A 151 -6.90 -9.05 -13.04
CA ILE A 151 -6.79 -8.46 -14.37
C ILE A 151 -6.19 -9.48 -15.34
N ASP A 152 -6.65 -9.46 -16.59
CA ASP A 152 -6.08 -10.26 -17.67
C ASP A 152 -4.71 -9.71 -18.07
N VAL A 153 -3.72 -10.57 -18.05
CA VAL A 153 -2.32 -10.29 -18.45
C VAL A 153 -1.85 -11.18 -19.59
N SER A 154 -2.78 -11.88 -20.26
CA SER A 154 -2.48 -12.86 -21.31
C SER A 154 -1.66 -12.28 -22.46
N ASN A 155 -1.82 -11.00 -22.76
CA ASN A 155 -1.19 -10.31 -23.87
C ASN A 155 0.09 -9.56 -23.48
N ALA A 156 0.49 -9.56 -22.21
CA ALA A 156 1.74 -8.93 -21.79
C ALA A 156 2.94 -9.59 -22.47
N LYS A 157 3.83 -8.78 -23.01
CA LYS A 157 5.01 -9.23 -23.78
C LYS A 157 6.29 -9.23 -22.95
N SER A 158 6.25 -8.62 -21.78
CA SER A 158 7.36 -8.57 -20.83
C SER A 158 6.86 -8.41 -19.39
N PRO A 159 7.72 -8.68 -18.39
CA PRO A 159 7.40 -8.40 -16.99
C PRO A 159 7.03 -6.94 -16.74
N GLU A 160 7.68 -5.99 -17.40
CA GLU A 160 7.44 -4.57 -17.28
C GLU A 160 6.05 -4.19 -17.82
N GLU A 161 5.65 -4.78 -18.96
CA GLU A 161 4.32 -4.58 -19.51
C GLU A 161 3.25 -5.16 -18.58
N MET A 162 3.50 -6.37 -18.03
CA MET A 162 2.64 -6.99 -17.02
C MET A 162 2.52 -6.09 -15.79
N GLN A 163 3.63 -5.50 -15.31
CA GLN A 163 3.62 -4.54 -14.21
C GLN A 163 2.73 -3.33 -14.50
N GLN A 164 2.82 -2.74 -15.69
CA GLN A 164 2.00 -1.59 -16.07
C GLN A 164 0.50 -1.94 -16.09
N ILE A 165 0.15 -3.14 -16.56
CA ILE A 165 -1.23 -3.63 -16.54
C ILE A 165 -1.73 -3.77 -15.10
N VAL A 166 -0.97 -4.44 -14.23
CA VAL A 166 -1.36 -4.66 -12.83
C VAL A 166 -1.43 -3.35 -12.05
N LEU A 167 -0.54 -2.38 -12.34
CA LEU A 167 -0.50 -1.08 -11.68
C LEU A 167 -1.84 -0.32 -11.82
N THR A 168 -2.57 -0.51 -12.91
CA THR A 168 -3.90 0.09 -13.08
C THR A 168 -4.91 -0.38 -12.03
N VAL A 169 -4.80 -1.64 -11.64
CA VAL A 169 -5.62 -2.26 -10.58
C VAL A 169 -5.14 -1.82 -9.20
N GLU A 170 -3.82 -1.77 -8.98
CA GLU A 170 -3.26 -1.30 -7.70
C GLU A 170 -3.80 0.09 -7.35
N HIS A 171 -3.74 1.04 -8.30
CA HIS A 171 -4.23 2.40 -8.10
C HIS A 171 -5.72 2.44 -7.73
N GLN A 172 -6.54 1.55 -8.31
CA GLN A 172 -7.97 1.50 -8.03
C GLN A 172 -8.24 0.99 -6.60
N ILE A 173 -7.72 -0.21 -6.27
CA ILE A 173 -8.08 -0.87 -5.02
C ILE A 173 -7.40 -0.25 -3.80
N LEU A 174 -6.22 0.37 -3.97
CA LEU A 174 -5.56 1.05 -2.85
C LEU A 174 -6.36 2.27 -2.39
N LYS A 175 -6.83 3.10 -3.33
CA LYS A 175 -7.68 4.26 -3.02
C LYS A 175 -8.96 3.83 -2.31
N GLU A 176 -9.59 2.78 -2.82
CA GLU A 176 -10.82 2.25 -2.24
C GLU A 176 -10.60 1.71 -0.83
N ALA A 177 -9.54 0.95 -0.59
CA ALA A 177 -9.23 0.43 0.74
C ALA A 177 -8.94 1.54 1.76
N VAL A 178 -8.18 2.57 1.35
CA VAL A 178 -7.90 3.73 2.21
C VAL A 178 -9.18 4.51 2.51
N ARG A 179 -10.08 4.69 1.53
CA ARG A 179 -11.38 5.33 1.73
C ARG A 179 -12.24 4.55 2.72
N LEU A 180 -12.37 3.23 2.54
CA LEU A 180 -13.12 2.36 3.44
C LEU A 180 -12.59 2.42 4.87
N TYR A 181 -11.26 2.46 5.05
CA TYR A 181 -10.66 2.63 6.35
C TYR A 181 -11.02 4.00 6.98
N CYS A 182 -10.84 5.08 6.23
CA CYS A 182 -11.12 6.45 6.70
C CYS A 182 -12.62 6.66 7.02
N ASP A 183 -13.50 5.91 6.37
CA ASP A 183 -14.95 5.91 6.63
C ASP A 183 -15.36 4.94 7.76
N ASN A 184 -14.38 4.29 8.44
CA ASN A 184 -14.62 3.29 9.50
C ASN A 184 -15.51 2.12 9.05
N LYS A 185 -15.36 1.71 7.78
CA LYS A 185 -16.15 0.61 7.16
C LYS A 185 -15.46 -0.75 7.19
N LEU A 186 -14.25 -0.85 7.73
CA LEU A 186 -13.50 -2.10 7.82
C LEU A 186 -13.61 -2.68 9.24
N GLU A 187 -13.88 -3.97 9.32
CA GLU A 187 -13.90 -4.73 10.57
C GLU A 187 -13.07 -6.00 10.42
N VAL A 188 -12.01 -6.14 11.22
CA VAL A 188 -11.17 -7.33 11.22
C VAL A 188 -11.76 -8.36 12.17
N VAL A 189 -12.06 -9.55 11.64
CA VAL A 189 -12.58 -10.69 12.40
C VAL A 189 -11.67 -11.90 12.14
N GLY A 190 -10.75 -12.17 13.06
CA GLY A 190 -9.70 -13.16 12.87
C GLY A 190 -8.81 -12.79 11.66
N GLU A 191 -8.72 -13.67 10.67
CA GLU A 191 -7.92 -13.47 9.45
C GLU A 191 -8.73 -12.84 8.29
N ARG A 192 -9.95 -12.37 8.56
CA ARG A 192 -10.84 -11.81 7.54
C ARG A 192 -11.14 -10.35 7.82
N VAL A 193 -11.40 -9.59 6.75
CA VAL A 193 -11.91 -8.23 6.83
C VAL A 193 -13.33 -8.21 6.28
N ASN A 194 -14.27 -7.79 7.10
CA ASN A 194 -15.64 -7.51 6.69
C ASN A 194 -15.75 -6.03 6.30
N ILE A 195 -16.41 -5.76 5.18
CA ILE A 195 -16.73 -4.40 4.75
C ILE A 195 -18.18 -4.12 5.16
N LYS A 196 -18.37 -3.10 5.99
CA LYS A 196 -19.70 -2.64 6.42
C LYS A 196 -20.31 -1.80 5.29
N TRP A 197 -21.20 -2.39 4.55
CA TRP A 197 -22.04 -1.66 3.58
C TRP A 197 -23.20 -1.01 4.34
N GLU A 198 -23.58 0.19 3.94
CA GLU A 198 -24.82 0.78 4.45
C GLU A 198 -25.99 -0.08 3.93
N GLU A 199 -26.85 -0.53 4.85
CA GLU A 199 -28.13 -1.12 4.43
C GLU A 199 -28.92 -0.03 3.72
N LEU A 200 -29.31 -0.29 2.47
CA LEU A 200 -30.14 0.59 1.64
C LEU A 200 -31.57 0.67 2.20
#